data_b52b790bb72a2bd615d720b7a87a13b6
#
_entry.id   b52b790bb72a2bd615d720b7a87a13b6
#
_cell.length_a   1.000
_cell.length_b   1.000
_cell.length_c   1.000
_cell.angle_alpha   90.00
_cell.angle_beta   90.00
_cell.angle_gamma   90.00
#
_symmetry.space_group_name_H-M   'P 1'
#
loop_
_entity.id
_entity.type
_entity.pdbx_description
1 polymer ?
#
loop_
_entity_poly.entity_id
_entity_poly.type
_entity_poly.pdbx_seq_one_letter_code
_entity_poly.pdbx_strand_id
1 'polypeptide(L)'
;MKRVLVIYFSVSGKTSEMADFIAEGIRFNGLQAVVKKMSDIRNAVDLATYDGYILGSPTFSLDIPKPVKAFLPLFMNSSFAGKLSDAFGAYLHDASYQHNDYAPALLLDILQKEYKMRQFDLGALCLKEDIIKTREGMKACQDYGKMFGQSLNSA
;
A
#
# COMPACT_ATOMS: atom_id res chain seq x y z
N MET A 1 -6.99 -20.21 0.94
CA MET A 1 -6.30 -19.13 1.68
C MET A 1 -6.18 -17.91 0.79
N LYS A 2 -6.64 -16.79 1.27
CA LYS A 2 -6.52 -15.55 0.51
C LYS A 2 -5.09 -15.01 0.56
N ARG A 3 -4.70 -14.30 -0.48
CA ARG A 3 -3.34 -13.78 -0.67
C ARG A 3 -3.39 -12.27 -0.88
N VAL A 4 -2.48 -11.56 -0.23
CA VAL A 4 -2.34 -10.11 -0.36
C VAL A 4 -0.97 -9.79 -0.94
N LEU A 5 -0.94 -8.93 -1.94
CA LEU A 5 0.31 -8.39 -2.47
C LEU A 5 0.57 -7.03 -1.84
N VAL A 6 1.70 -6.91 -1.14
CA VAL A 6 2.20 -5.63 -0.64
C VAL A 6 3.34 -5.22 -1.56
N ILE A 7 3.09 -4.21 -2.39
CA ILE A 7 4.03 -3.79 -3.42
C ILE A 7 4.40 -2.34 -3.22
N TYR A 8 5.69 -2.01 -3.35
CA TYR A 8 6.16 -0.69 -2.96
C TYR A 8 7.27 -0.15 -3.85
N PHE A 9 7.40 1.17 -3.82
CA PHE A 9 8.55 1.92 -4.29
C PHE A 9 9.17 2.62 -3.07
N SER A 10 10.49 2.53 -2.90
CA SER A 10 11.18 3.13 -1.76
C SER A 10 12.52 3.69 -2.20
N VAL A 11 12.93 4.80 -1.60
CA VAL A 11 14.24 5.42 -1.86
C VAL A 11 15.11 5.32 -0.61
N SER A 12 14.58 5.76 0.53
CA SER A 12 15.32 5.77 1.81
C SER A 12 15.24 4.43 2.56
N GLY A 13 14.40 3.51 2.11
CA GLY A 13 14.15 2.26 2.80
C GLY A 13 13.02 2.31 3.82
N LYS A 14 12.45 3.48 4.09
CA LYS A 14 11.41 3.63 5.12
C LYS A 14 10.07 3.04 4.69
N THR A 15 9.66 3.29 3.44
CA THR A 15 8.45 2.68 2.90
C THR A 15 8.60 1.16 2.82
N SER A 16 9.81 0.67 2.50
CA SER A 16 10.11 -0.76 2.50
C SER A 16 9.93 -1.38 3.89
N GLU A 17 10.39 -0.70 4.93
CA GLU A 17 10.21 -1.18 6.31
C GLU A 17 8.73 -1.26 6.68
N MET A 18 7.95 -0.25 6.29
CA MET A 18 6.50 -0.28 6.50
C MET A 18 5.87 -1.50 5.82
N ALA A 19 6.29 -1.79 4.59
CA ALA A 19 5.77 -2.93 3.84
C ALA A 19 5.97 -4.25 4.60
N ASP A 20 7.15 -4.44 5.19
CA ASP A 20 7.46 -5.65 5.95
C ASP A 20 6.58 -5.78 7.19
N PHE A 21 6.40 -4.70 7.94
CA PHE A 21 5.55 -4.71 9.14
C PHE A 21 4.08 -4.93 8.80
N ILE A 22 3.61 -4.33 7.72
CA ILE A 22 2.23 -4.52 7.25
C ILE A 22 2.01 -5.99 6.90
N ALA A 23 2.97 -6.59 6.18
CA ALA A 23 2.89 -8.00 5.81
C ALA A 23 2.84 -8.92 7.04
N GLU A 24 3.61 -8.61 8.07
CA GLU A 24 3.54 -9.36 9.33
C GLU A 24 2.13 -9.32 9.91
N GLY A 25 1.51 -8.13 9.93
CA GLY A 25 0.14 -7.97 10.44
C GLY A 25 -0.88 -8.77 9.65
N ILE A 26 -0.76 -8.79 8.34
CA ILE A 26 -1.63 -9.60 7.48
C ILE A 26 -1.51 -11.08 7.84
N ARG A 27 -0.28 -11.55 8.06
CA ARG A 27 -0.02 -12.95 8.40
C ARG A 27 -0.58 -13.36 9.74
N PHE A 28 -0.79 -12.39 10.66
CA PHE A 28 -1.44 -12.69 11.95
C PHE A 28 -2.86 -13.23 11.79
N ASN A 29 -3.50 -12.99 10.66
CA ASN A 29 -4.84 -13.53 10.36
C ASN A 29 -4.79 -14.88 9.64
N GLY A 30 -3.61 -15.47 9.49
CA GLY A 30 -3.46 -16.72 8.76
C GLY A 30 -3.50 -16.56 7.25
N LEU A 31 -3.44 -15.33 6.75
CA LEU A 31 -3.41 -15.06 5.32
C LEU A 31 -1.97 -15.07 4.79
N GLN A 32 -1.84 -15.26 3.49
CA GLN A 32 -0.56 -15.16 2.82
C GLN A 32 -0.31 -13.71 2.41
N ALA A 33 0.86 -13.19 2.75
CA ALA A 33 1.28 -11.85 2.32
C ALA A 33 2.59 -11.98 1.57
N VAL A 34 2.64 -11.40 0.37
CA VAL A 34 3.82 -11.38 -0.48
C VAL A 34 4.27 -9.93 -0.61
N VAL A 35 5.54 -9.66 -0.31
CA VAL A 35 6.12 -8.32 -0.39
C VAL A 35 7.03 -8.25 -1.61
N LYS A 36 6.79 -7.29 -2.49
CA LYS A 36 7.59 -7.09 -3.70
C LYS A 36 7.86 -5.63 -3.97
N LYS A 37 8.99 -5.35 -4.60
CA LYS A 37 9.28 -4.02 -5.15
C LYS A 37 8.51 -3.84 -6.45
N MET A 38 8.08 -2.61 -6.73
CA MET A 38 7.44 -2.31 -8.01
C MET A 38 8.35 -2.64 -9.19
N SER A 39 9.66 -2.46 -9.02
CA SER A 39 10.62 -2.78 -10.08
C SER A 39 10.70 -4.27 -10.43
N ASP A 40 10.21 -5.14 -9.55
CA ASP A 40 10.21 -6.58 -9.81
C ASP A 40 8.97 -7.03 -10.59
N ILE A 41 7.99 -6.15 -10.77
CA ILE A 41 6.77 -6.45 -11.53
C ILE A 41 6.92 -5.85 -12.92
N ARG A 42 6.81 -6.68 -13.95
CA ARG A 42 7.04 -6.26 -15.33
C ARG A 42 5.78 -6.25 -16.18
N ASN A 43 4.73 -6.97 -15.76
CA ASN A 43 3.50 -7.03 -16.53
C ASN A 43 2.32 -7.36 -15.62
N ALA A 44 1.10 -7.22 -16.15
CA ALA A 44 -0.12 -7.43 -15.39
C ALA A 44 -0.29 -8.87 -14.91
N VAL A 45 0.31 -9.84 -15.57
CA VAL A 45 0.22 -11.25 -15.15
C VAL A 45 0.84 -11.43 -13.78
N ASP A 46 1.91 -10.70 -13.47
CA ASP A 46 2.58 -10.77 -12.17
C ASP A 46 1.70 -10.25 -11.03
N LEU A 47 0.64 -9.52 -11.36
CA LEU A 47 -0.28 -8.95 -10.38
C LEU A 47 -1.56 -9.78 -10.22
N ALA A 48 -1.82 -10.74 -11.10
CA ALA A 48 -3.18 -11.25 -11.31
C ALA A 48 -3.69 -12.24 -10.27
N THR A 49 -2.83 -12.79 -9.42
CA THR A 49 -3.19 -13.95 -8.58
C THR A 49 -3.46 -13.61 -7.12
N TYR A 50 -3.75 -12.37 -6.82
CA TYR A 50 -3.95 -11.93 -5.45
C TYR A 50 -5.41 -11.54 -5.21
N ASP A 51 -5.82 -11.57 -3.94
CA ASP A 51 -7.17 -11.21 -3.52
C ASP A 51 -7.24 -9.77 -3.02
N GLY A 52 -6.13 -9.23 -2.58
CA GLY A 52 -6.03 -7.84 -2.14
C GLY A 52 -4.68 -7.25 -2.48
N TYR A 53 -4.65 -5.92 -2.58
CA TYR A 53 -3.46 -5.18 -3.01
C TYR A 53 -3.23 -3.99 -2.11
N ILE A 54 -2.00 -3.84 -1.62
CA ILE A 54 -1.59 -2.67 -0.83
C ILE A 54 -0.36 -2.08 -1.50
N LEU A 55 -0.45 -0.83 -1.94
CA LEU A 55 0.61 -0.15 -2.67
C LEU A 55 1.31 0.86 -1.79
N GLY A 56 2.64 0.80 -1.75
CA GLY A 56 3.46 1.69 -0.95
C GLY A 56 4.25 2.68 -1.79
N SER A 57 4.26 3.95 -1.35
CA SER A 57 4.98 5.02 -2.02
C SER A 57 5.35 6.11 -1.03
N PRO A 58 6.60 6.63 -1.08
CA PRO A 58 6.90 7.87 -0.38
C PRO A 58 6.24 9.05 -1.08
N THR A 59 6.19 10.19 -0.39
CA THR A 59 5.68 11.44 -0.96
C THR A 59 6.84 12.32 -1.40
N PHE A 60 6.86 12.70 -2.67
CA PHE A 60 7.86 13.63 -3.22
C PHE A 60 7.15 14.91 -3.67
N SER A 61 7.51 16.03 -3.04
CA SER A 61 6.94 17.34 -3.38
C SER A 61 5.41 17.29 -3.40
N LEU A 62 4.81 16.66 -2.42
CA LEU A 62 3.35 16.51 -2.29
C LEU A 62 2.72 15.78 -3.49
N ASP A 63 3.45 14.85 -4.09
CA ASP A 63 2.94 14.11 -5.24
C ASP A 63 3.46 12.68 -5.23
N ILE A 64 2.89 11.89 -6.12
CA ILE A 64 3.30 10.52 -6.37
C ILE A 64 4.59 10.54 -7.20
N PRO A 65 5.64 9.79 -6.81
CA PRO A 65 6.87 9.72 -7.58
C PRO A 65 6.65 9.20 -9.00
N LYS A 66 7.46 9.67 -9.94
CA LYS A 66 7.36 9.24 -11.34
C LYS A 66 7.40 7.72 -11.54
N PRO A 67 8.29 6.96 -10.88
CA PRO A 67 8.30 5.50 -11.04
C PRO A 67 6.98 4.85 -10.64
N VAL A 68 6.31 5.39 -9.62
CA VAL A 68 5.01 4.89 -9.19
C VAL A 68 3.94 5.19 -10.24
N LYS A 69 3.95 6.41 -10.79
CA LYS A 69 3.03 6.76 -11.88
C LYS A 69 3.21 5.86 -13.09
N ALA A 70 4.46 5.52 -13.41
CA ALA A 70 4.77 4.64 -14.53
C ALA A 70 4.31 3.21 -14.29
N PHE A 71 4.24 2.78 -13.02
CA PHE A 71 3.78 1.46 -12.64
C PHE A 71 2.27 1.29 -12.75
N LEU A 72 1.50 2.35 -12.46
CA LEU A 72 0.05 2.28 -12.35
C LEU A 72 -0.67 1.70 -13.57
N PRO A 73 -0.26 1.93 -14.82
CA PRO A 73 -0.95 1.36 -15.98
C PRO A 73 -1.07 -0.16 -15.95
N LEU A 74 -0.24 -0.86 -15.18
CA LEU A 74 -0.37 -2.31 -15.04
C LEU A 74 -1.70 -2.73 -14.42
N PHE A 75 -2.40 -1.82 -13.71
CA PHE A 75 -3.71 -2.07 -13.13
C PHE A 75 -4.87 -1.77 -14.09
N MET A 76 -4.60 -1.43 -15.35
CA MET A 76 -5.65 -1.11 -16.31
C MET A 76 -6.45 -2.33 -16.76
N ASN A 77 -6.07 -3.51 -16.34
CA ASN A 77 -6.80 -4.73 -16.65
C ASN A 77 -8.05 -4.82 -15.77
N SER A 78 -9.20 -5.15 -16.38
CA SER A 78 -10.49 -5.24 -15.69
C SER A 78 -10.51 -6.29 -14.57
N SER A 79 -9.57 -7.23 -14.56
CA SER A 79 -9.51 -8.25 -13.50
C SER A 79 -9.22 -7.69 -12.12
N PHE A 80 -8.78 -6.43 -12.03
CA PHE A 80 -8.51 -5.79 -10.75
C PHE A 80 -9.72 -5.04 -10.19
N ALA A 81 -10.71 -4.77 -11.01
CA ALA A 81 -11.90 -4.06 -10.57
C ALA A 81 -12.61 -4.82 -9.45
N GLY A 82 -12.98 -4.11 -8.39
CA GLY A 82 -13.65 -4.70 -7.23
C GLY A 82 -12.73 -5.36 -6.22
N LYS A 83 -11.46 -5.55 -6.51
CA LYS A 83 -10.50 -6.10 -5.56
C LYS A 83 -10.22 -5.08 -4.45
N LEU A 84 -10.07 -5.57 -3.22
CA LEU A 84 -9.75 -4.70 -2.08
C LEU A 84 -8.35 -4.12 -2.24
N SER A 85 -8.23 -2.81 -2.05
CA SER A 85 -6.94 -2.13 -2.17
C SER A 85 -6.79 -1.03 -1.15
N ASP A 86 -5.55 -0.70 -0.86
CA ASP A 86 -5.21 0.48 -0.08
C ASP A 86 -3.79 0.92 -0.41
N ALA A 87 -3.34 1.99 0.24
CA ALA A 87 -2.03 2.55 0.00
C ALA A 87 -1.40 3.00 1.30
N PHE A 88 -0.08 3.01 1.34
CA PHE A 88 0.68 3.44 2.50
C PHE A 88 1.97 4.14 2.06
N GLY A 89 2.62 4.79 2.99
CA GLY A 89 3.93 5.33 2.71
C GLY A 89 4.48 6.19 3.82
N ALA A 90 5.79 6.41 3.74
CA ALA A 90 6.51 7.27 4.65
C ALA A 90 6.60 8.69 4.09
N TYR A 91 6.60 9.69 4.96
CA TYR A 91 6.86 11.07 4.57
C TYR A 91 7.90 11.69 5.50
N LEU A 92 8.58 12.72 4.99
CA LEU A 92 9.65 13.38 5.73
C LEU A 92 9.17 14.65 6.43
N HIS A 93 8.34 15.44 5.75
CA HIS A 93 7.85 16.73 6.26
C HIS A 93 6.40 16.60 6.71
N ASP A 94 6.10 16.99 7.95
CA ASP A 94 4.75 16.88 8.48
C ASP A 94 3.96 18.19 8.40
N ALA A 95 4.36 19.08 8.94
CA ALA A 95 3.92 20.43 9.29
C ALA A 95 2.60 20.90 8.66
N SER A 96 2.68 21.68 7.62
CA SER A 96 1.54 22.43 7.11
C SER A 96 0.69 21.67 6.10
N TYR A 97 1.01 20.42 5.85
CA TYR A 97 0.33 19.64 4.81
C TYR A 97 -0.77 18.77 5.40
N GLN A 98 -1.87 18.64 4.69
CA GLN A 98 -2.92 17.71 5.04
C GLN A 98 -2.58 16.31 4.52
N HIS A 99 -2.99 15.28 5.24
CA HIS A 99 -2.66 13.90 4.85
C HIS A 99 -3.22 13.50 3.49
N ASN A 100 -4.31 14.13 3.04
CA ASN A 100 -4.86 13.85 1.72
C ASN A 100 -4.01 14.40 0.56
N ASP A 101 -2.98 15.21 0.86
CA ASP A 101 -2.02 15.68 -0.13
C ASP A 101 -0.81 14.76 -0.26
N TYR A 102 -0.70 13.75 0.58
CA TYR A 102 0.41 12.81 0.53
C TYR A 102 0.18 11.74 -0.53
N ALA A 103 1.27 11.19 -1.06
CA ALA A 103 1.21 10.23 -2.16
C ALA A 103 0.27 9.04 -1.90
N PRO A 104 0.26 8.40 -0.71
CA PRO A 104 -0.65 7.27 -0.51
C PRO A 104 -2.12 7.62 -0.69
N ALA A 105 -2.56 8.79 -0.22
CA ALA A 105 -3.95 9.22 -0.40
C ALA A 105 -4.27 9.49 -1.87
N LEU A 106 -3.34 10.13 -2.59
CA LEU A 106 -3.49 10.38 -4.02
C LEU A 106 -3.53 9.07 -4.81
N LEU A 107 -2.67 8.14 -4.45
CA LEU A 107 -2.58 6.83 -5.07
C LEU A 107 -3.87 6.03 -4.88
N LEU A 108 -4.40 6.04 -3.66
CA LEU A 108 -5.64 5.34 -3.34
C LEU A 108 -6.81 5.90 -4.16
N ASP A 109 -6.86 7.22 -4.31
CA ASP A 109 -7.89 7.88 -5.11
C ASP A 109 -7.85 7.39 -6.57
N ILE A 110 -6.65 7.26 -7.14
CA ILE A 110 -6.46 6.75 -8.49
C ILE A 110 -6.94 5.29 -8.60
N LEU A 111 -6.53 4.44 -7.67
CA LEU A 111 -6.93 3.04 -7.67
C LEU A 111 -8.45 2.89 -7.65
N GLN A 112 -9.11 3.73 -6.87
CA GLN A 112 -10.56 3.69 -6.73
C GLN A 112 -11.28 4.26 -7.96
N LYS A 113 -10.87 5.44 -8.42
CA LYS A 113 -11.58 6.14 -9.50
C LYS A 113 -11.26 5.61 -10.89
N GLU A 114 -10.00 5.34 -11.17
CA GLU A 114 -9.57 4.92 -12.50
C GLU A 114 -9.58 3.42 -12.69
N TYR A 115 -9.18 2.66 -11.66
CA TYR A 115 -9.08 1.20 -11.79
C TYR A 115 -10.22 0.46 -11.11
N LYS A 116 -11.16 1.19 -10.49
CA LYS A 116 -12.40 0.65 -9.90
C LYS A 116 -12.15 -0.39 -8.82
N MET A 117 -11.03 -0.26 -8.11
CA MET A 117 -10.73 -1.13 -6.98
C MET A 117 -11.53 -0.69 -5.76
N ARG A 118 -11.81 -1.65 -4.88
CA ARG A 118 -12.55 -1.37 -3.64
C ARG A 118 -11.59 -0.83 -2.58
N GLN A 119 -11.96 0.28 -1.96
CA GLN A 119 -11.13 0.91 -0.94
C GLN A 119 -11.31 0.23 0.42
N PHE A 120 -10.20 0.04 1.14
CA PHE A 120 -10.19 -0.38 2.53
C PHE A 120 -10.70 0.77 3.42
N ASP A 121 -11.57 0.44 4.37
CA ASP A 121 -12.30 1.45 5.17
C ASP A 121 -11.41 2.41 5.96
N LEU A 122 -10.26 1.95 6.43
CA LEU A 122 -9.35 2.81 7.18
C LEU A 122 -8.63 3.84 6.32
N GLY A 123 -8.64 3.67 5.00
CA GLY A 123 -7.94 4.56 4.09
C GLY A 123 -6.43 4.40 4.16
N ALA A 124 -5.71 5.36 3.59
CA ALA A 124 -4.26 5.29 3.44
C ALA A 124 -3.53 5.43 4.78
N LEU A 125 -2.44 4.69 4.94
CA LEU A 125 -1.57 4.80 6.12
C LEU A 125 -0.35 5.63 5.77
N CYS A 126 -0.21 6.80 6.41
CA CYS A 126 0.93 7.68 6.22
C CYS A 126 1.65 7.87 7.56
N LEU A 127 2.92 7.54 7.61
CA LEU A 127 3.73 7.71 8.81
C LEU A 127 4.97 8.56 8.51
N LYS A 128 5.33 9.41 9.47
CA LYS A 128 6.56 10.17 9.36
C LYS A 128 7.76 9.21 9.48
N GLU A 129 8.82 9.47 8.72
CA GLU A 129 9.95 8.55 8.63
C GLU A 129 10.57 8.22 9.99
N ASP A 130 10.64 9.19 10.90
CA ASP A 130 11.30 9.03 12.18
C ASP A 130 10.56 8.13 13.18
N ILE A 131 9.28 7.83 12.94
CA ILE A 131 8.52 6.97 13.85
C ILE A 131 8.35 5.54 13.37
N ILE A 132 8.73 5.22 12.16
CA ILE A 132 8.47 3.89 11.57
C ILE A 132 9.12 2.78 12.37
N LYS A 133 10.36 2.97 12.79
CA LYS A 133 11.10 1.94 13.57
C LYS A 133 10.81 1.98 15.05
N THR A 134 10.04 2.94 15.53
CA THR A 134 9.63 2.95 16.93
C THR A 134 8.60 1.86 17.17
N ARG A 135 8.37 1.53 18.44
CA ARG A 135 7.34 0.54 18.79
C ARG A 135 5.97 0.95 18.26
N GLU A 136 5.64 2.24 18.37
CA GLU A 136 4.36 2.78 17.90
C GLU A 136 4.23 2.67 16.38
N GLY A 137 5.30 2.97 15.65
CA GLY A 137 5.30 2.88 14.19
C GLY A 137 5.16 1.46 13.70
N MET A 138 5.93 0.54 14.29
CA MET A 138 5.81 -0.89 13.97
C MET A 138 4.41 -1.41 14.24
N LYS A 139 3.86 -1.06 15.41
CA LYS A 139 2.53 -1.49 15.80
C LYS A 139 1.46 -0.91 14.87
N ALA A 140 1.58 0.34 14.48
CA ALA A 140 0.64 0.96 13.55
C ALA A 140 0.60 0.20 12.22
N CYS A 141 1.75 -0.18 11.70
CA CYS A 141 1.83 -0.95 10.46
C CYS A 141 1.26 -2.37 10.62
N GLN A 142 1.61 -3.04 11.71
CA GLN A 142 1.12 -4.39 11.97
C GLN A 142 -0.40 -4.40 12.18
N ASP A 143 -0.93 -3.44 12.95
CA ASP A 143 -2.37 -3.32 13.19
C ASP A 143 -3.10 -3.02 11.88
N TYR A 144 -2.55 -2.15 11.05
CA TYR A 144 -3.10 -1.83 9.73
C TYR A 144 -3.20 -3.09 8.87
N GLY A 145 -2.12 -3.86 8.79
CA GLY A 145 -2.10 -5.10 8.02
C GLY A 145 -3.09 -6.12 8.54
N LYS A 146 -3.17 -6.26 9.87
CA LYS A 146 -4.12 -7.15 10.51
C LYS A 146 -5.55 -6.79 10.18
N MET A 147 -5.89 -5.51 10.23
CA MET A 147 -7.23 -5.03 9.93
C MET A 147 -7.58 -5.17 8.45
N PHE A 148 -6.60 -4.95 7.57
CA PHE A 148 -6.80 -5.19 6.14
C PHE A 148 -7.12 -6.67 5.88
N GLY A 149 -6.37 -7.57 6.49
CA GLY A 149 -6.62 -9.00 6.38
C GLY A 149 -7.98 -9.41 6.91
N GLN A 150 -8.39 -8.84 8.03
CA GLN A 150 -9.74 -9.09 8.60
C GLN A 150 -10.83 -8.63 7.63
N SER A 151 -10.66 -7.45 7.04
CA SER A 151 -11.61 -6.93 6.06
C SER A 151 -11.70 -7.85 4.84
N LEU A 152 -10.59 -8.37 4.39
CA LEU A 152 -10.55 -9.28 3.24
C LEU A 152 -11.22 -10.61 3.56
N ASN A 153 -11.05 -11.13 4.76
CA ASN A 153 -11.66 -12.39 5.20
C ASN A 153 -13.18 -12.30 5.33
N SER A 154 -13.70 -11.12 5.69
CA SER A 154 -15.12 -10.94 5.89
C SER A 154 -15.87 -10.50 4.64
N ALA A 155 -15.16 -10.37 3.52
CA ALA A 155 -15.76 -9.92 2.27
C ALA A 155 -16.41 -11.07 1.49
#